data_d3f26389b8bcc7b1aa13ccfbf2f715eb
#
_entry.id   d3f26389b8bcc7b1aa13ccfbf2f715eb
#
_cell.length_a   1.000
_cell.length_b   1.000
_cell.length_c   1.000
_cell.angle_alpha   90.00
_cell.angle_beta   90.00
_cell.angle_gamma   90.00
#
_symmetry.space_group_name_H-M   'P 1'
#
loop_
_entity.id
_entity.type
_entity.pdbx_description
1 polymer ?
#
loop_
_entity_poly.entity_id
_entity_poly.type
_entity_poly.pdbx_seq_one_letter_code
_entity_poly.pdbx_strand_id
1 'polypeptide(L)'
;RIHGGTKRHVDGVHSKTGGFTKFVRALSFIAVLNDDYDGGIFNFPAQNLKFKVKKGEVVLFPPYWTHPHSVSSVGEGQARYTINTWIMEDFI
;
A
#
# COMPACT_ATOMS: atom_id res chain seq x y z
N ARG A 1 1.28 12.29 -0.60
CA ARG A 1 1.05 12.54 -2.03
C ARG A 1 1.99 11.69 -2.87
N ILE A 2 1.45 10.97 -3.84
CA ILE A 2 2.23 10.11 -4.71
C ILE A 2 1.96 10.51 -6.16
N HIS A 3 3.00 10.87 -6.89
CA HIS A 3 2.93 11.23 -8.30
C HIS A 3 3.25 10.06 -9.22
N GLY A 4 4.27 9.30 -8.87
CA GLY A 4 4.67 8.11 -9.61
C GLY A 4 3.97 6.87 -9.11
N GLY A 5 4.31 5.73 -9.69
CA GLY A 5 3.92 4.43 -9.20
C GLY A 5 4.84 3.96 -8.07
N THR A 6 4.46 2.89 -7.44
CA THR A 6 5.31 2.19 -6.48
C THR A 6 5.80 0.88 -7.09
N LYS A 7 7.04 0.52 -6.80
CA LYS A 7 7.57 -0.78 -7.20
C LYS A 7 6.84 -1.88 -6.42
N ARG A 8 6.80 -3.08 -7.02
CA ARG A 8 6.30 -4.25 -6.30
C ARG A 8 7.10 -4.40 -5.01
N HIS A 9 6.42 -4.53 -3.90
CA HIS A 9 7.03 -4.64 -2.60
C HIS A 9 6.10 -5.37 -1.61
N VAL A 10 6.63 -5.61 -0.44
CA VAL A 10 5.89 -6.20 0.69
C VAL A 10 6.13 -5.30 1.90
N ASP A 11 5.05 -4.83 2.50
CA ASP A 11 5.12 -4.24 3.83
C ASP A 11 5.21 -5.39 4.83
N GLY A 12 5.81 -5.20 5.95
CA GLY A 12 5.94 -6.33 6.86
C GLY A 12 6.57 -5.94 8.17
N VAL A 13 7.54 -6.74 8.59
CA VAL A 13 8.26 -6.49 9.83
C VAL A 13 9.03 -5.18 9.70
N HIS A 14 8.91 -4.35 10.72
CA HIS A 14 9.59 -3.08 10.78
C HIS A 14 10.54 -3.08 11.96
N SER A 15 11.83 -3.22 11.68
CA SER A 15 12.88 -3.21 12.69
C SER A 15 13.56 -1.85 12.69
N LYS A 16 13.70 -1.24 13.85
CA LYS A 16 14.30 0.08 13.97
C LYS A 16 15.65 0.11 14.64
N THR A 17 15.85 -0.68 15.65
CA THR A 17 17.07 -0.61 16.45
C THR A 17 17.57 -1.99 16.79
N GLY A 18 18.87 -2.23 16.59
CA GLY A 18 19.53 -3.46 16.96
C GLY A 18 18.94 -4.71 16.30
N GLY A 19 18.22 -4.57 15.21
CA GLY A 19 17.59 -5.70 14.55
C GLY A 19 16.44 -6.33 15.35
N PHE A 20 16.03 -5.69 16.43
CA PHE A 20 14.98 -6.20 17.30
C PHE A 20 13.69 -5.45 17.04
N THR A 21 12.63 -6.17 16.70
CA THR A 21 11.31 -5.57 16.47
C THR A 21 10.35 -6.07 17.52
N LYS A 22 9.74 -5.14 18.23
CA LYS A 22 8.71 -5.41 19.22
C LYS A 22 7.31 -5.47 18.59
N PHE A 23 7.16 -4.84 17.42
CA PHE A 23 5.90 -4.74 16.70
C PHE A 23 6.06 -5.24 15.28
N VAL A 24 5.03 -5.89 14.78
CA VAL A 24 4.91 -6.23 13.37
C VAL A 24 3.68 -5.56 12.78
N ARG A 25 3.72 -5.28 11.48
CA ARG A 25 2.57 -4.77 10.76
C ARG A 25 1.63 -5.92 10.47
N ALA A 26 0.45 -5.90 11.06
CA ALA A 26 -0.55 -6.95 10.86
C ALA A 26 -1.39 -6.72 9.60
N LEU A 27 -1.72 -5.45 9.30
CA LEU A 27 -2.45 -5.06 8.11
C LEU A 27 -1.91 -3.74 7.57
N SER A 28 -1.83 -3.66 6.26
CA SER A 28 -1.64 -2.39 5.56
C SER A 28 -2.99 -1.78 5.24
N PHE A 29 -3.07 -0.46 5.39
CA PHE A 29 -4.28 0.32 5.18
C PHE A 29 -3.95 1.49 4.25
N ILE A 30 -4.66 1.60 3.14
CA ILE A 30 -4.52 2.70 2.20
C ILE A 30 -5.90 3.30 1.94
N ALA A 31 -6.09 4.54 2.35
CA ALA A 31 -7.29 5.29 2.05
C ALA A 31 -7.02 6.23 0.88
N VAL A 32 -7.87 6.21 -0.12
CA VAL A 32 -7.73 7.02 -1.33
C VAL A 32 -8.58 8.27 -1.21
N LEU A 33 -7.95 9.43 -1.36
CA LEU A 33 -8.58 10.73 -1.11
C LEU A 33 -9.10 11.40 -2.38
N ASN A 34 -8.65 10.96 -3.55
CA ASN A 34 -9.13 11.45 -4.85
C ASN A 34 -9.10 10.34 -5.89
N ASP A 35 -9.84 10.52 -6.96
CA ASP A 35 -9.86 9.57 -8.08
C ASP A 35 -9.87 10.28 -9.46
N ASP A 36 -9.54 11.55 -9.50
CA ASP A 36 -9.49 12.39 -10.68
C ASP A 36 -8.15 12.31 -11.42
N TYR A 37 -7.66 11.09 -11.63
CA TYR A 37 -6.39 10.83 -12.31
C TYR A 37 -6.47 9.54 -13.14
N ASP A 38 -5.58 9.46 -14.14
CA ASP A 38 -5.39 8.25 -14.92
C ASP A 38 -4.35 7.35 -14.24
N GLY A 39 -4.46 6.06 -14.45
CA GLY A 39 -3.53 5.12 -13.81
C GLY A 39 -3.85 4.91 -12.34
N GLY A 40 -2.81 4.74 -11.53
CA GLY A 40 -2.99 4.44 -10.11
C GLY A 40 -3.66 3.09 -9.88
N ILE A 41 -3.40 2.14 -10.77
CA ILE A 41 -3.99 0.79 -10.71
C ILE A 41 -3.21 -0.04 -9.71
N PHE A 42 -3.90 -0.59 -8.74
CA PHE A 42 -3.34 -1.57 -7.81
C PHE A 42 -3.22 -2.92 -8.49
N ASN A 43 -2.08 -3.55 -8.33
CA ASN A 43 -1.82 -4.88 -8.85
C ASN A 43 -1.32 -5.79 -7.72
N PHE A 44 -2.08 -6.85 -7.48
CA PHE A 44 -1.73 -7.92 -6.56
C PHE A 44 -1.57 -9.20 -7.38
N PRO A 45 -0.36 -9.46 -7.92
CA PRO A 45 -0.18 -10.54 -8.88
C PRO A 45 -0.42 -11.94 -8.31
N ALA A 46 -0.07 -12.16 -7.04
CA ALA A 46 -0.29 -13.45 -6.40
C ALA A 46 -1.78 -13.79 -6.26
N GLN A 47 -2.62 -12.78 -6.11
CA GLN A 47 -4.07 -12.92 -6.04
C GLN A 47 -4.75 -12.74 -7.39
N ASN A 48 -3.98 -12.44 -8.44
CA ASN A 48 -4.49 -12.16 -9.78
C ASN A 48 -5.53 -11.03 -9.78
N LEU A 49 -5.24 -9.96 -9.07
CA LEU A 49 -6.13 -8.81 -8.92
C LEU A 49 -5.48 -7.54 -9.44
N LYS A 50 -6.26 -6.79 -10.21
CA LYS A 50 -5.94 -5.42 -10.63
C LYS A 50 -7.19 -4.58 -10.49
N PHE A 51 -7.08 -3.44 -9.85
CA PHE A 51 -8.22 -2.54 -9.66
C PHE A 51 -7.78 -1.12 -9.38
N LYS A 52 -8.67 -0.17 -9.68
CA LYS A 52 -8.51 1.22 -9.31
C LYS A 52 -9.40 1.51 -8.10
N VAL A 53 -8.85 2.19 -7.11
CA VAL A 53 -9.58 2.54 -5.89
C VAL A 53 -10.17 3.93 -6.07
N LYS A 54 -11.44 4.05 -5.75
CA LYS A 54 -12.17 5.33 -5.86
C LYS A 54 -12.01 6.15 -4.59
N LYS A 55 -12.24 7.46 -4.74
CA LYS A 55 -12.27 8.38 -3.61
C LYS A 55 -13.16 7.87 -2.48
N GLY A 56 -12.64 7.85 -1.28
CA GLY A 56 -13.34 7.38 -0.09
C GLY A 56 -13.28 5.88 0.14
N GLU A 57 -12.72 5.12 -0.79
CA GLU A 57 -12.52 3.69 -0.60
C GLU A 57 -11.19 3.41 0.09
N VAL A 58 -11.09 2.25 0.68
CA VAL A 58 -9.93 1.80 1.45
C VAL A 58 -9.50 0.43 0.95
N VAL A 59 -8.19 0.25 0.83
CA VAL A 59 -7.59 -1.06 0.56
C VAL A 59 -6.96 -1.56 1.85
N LEU A 60 -7.32 -2.77 2.25
CA LEU A 60 -6.73 -3.47 3.38
C LEU A 60 -6.11 -4.77 2.89
N PHE A 61 -4.89 -5.05 3.31
CA PHE A 61 -4.24 -6.29 2.93
C PHE A 61 -3.14 -6.66 3.93
N PRO A 62 -2.83 -7.98 4.06
CA PRO A 62 -1.69 -8.40 4.85
C PRO A 62 -0.37 -7.88 4.23
N PRO A 63 0.55 -7.30 5.02
CA PRO A 63 1.75 -6.66 4.49
C PRO A 63 2.93 -7.63 4.31
N TYR A 64 2.67 -8.88 4.01
CA TYR A 64 3.67 -9.93 3.95
C TYR A 64 3.89 -10.44 2.52
N TRP A 65 4.82 -11.38 2.36
CA TRP A 65 5.20 -11.93 1.07
C TRP A 65 4.05 -12.58 0.29
N THR A 66 2.97 -12.94 0.98
CA THR A 66 1.76 -13.47 0.34
C THR A 66 1.02 -12.44 -0.50
N HIS A 67 1.27 -11.14 -0.26
CA HIS A 67 0.59 -10.02 -0.93
C HIS A 67 1.56 -9.00 -1.48
N PRO A 68 2.51 -9.42 -2.35
CA PRO A 68 3.32 -8.44 -3.07
C PRO A 68 2.40 -7.62 -3.96
N HIS A 69 2.69 -6.33 -4.06
CA HIS A 69 1.81 -5.42 -4.79
C HIS A 69 2.58 -4.27 -5.41
N SER A 70 1.94 -3.62 -6.35
CA SER A 70 2.42 -2.39 -6.94
C SER A 70 1.25 -1.50 -7.30
N VAL A 71 1.54 -0.22 -7.50
CA VAL A 71 0.55 0.75 -7.98
C VAL A 71 1.15 1.42 -9.20
N SER A 72 0.41 1.44 -10.31
CA SER A 72 0.89 2.07 -11.54
C SER A 72 0.98 3.58 -11.38
N SER A 73 1.83 4.21 -12.21
CA SER A 73 1.98 5.66 -12.23
C SER A 73 0.67 6.35 -12.60
N VAL A 74 0.46 7.53 -12.05
CA VAL A 74 -0.64 8.41 -12.47
C VAL A 74 -0.25 9.17 -13.73
N GLY A 75 -1.23 9.78 -14.39
CA GLY A 75 -1.01 10.58 -15.60
C GLY A 75 -0.08 11.77 -15.34
N GLU A 76 0.58 12.22 -16.39
CA GLU A 76 1.49 13.38 -16.32
C GLU A 76 0.73 14.61 -15.80
N GLY A 77 1.33 15.31 -14.85
CA GLY A 77 0.72 16.48 -14.22
C GLY A 77 -0.39 16.16 -13.23
N GLN A 78 -0.73 14.90 -13.05
CA GLN A 78 -1.77 14.48 -12.11
C GLN A 78 -1.17 14.07 -10.76
N ALA A 79 -1.99 14.02 -9.74
CA ALA A 79 -1.57 13.61 -8.41
C ALA A 79 -2.59 12.67 -7.76
N ARG A 80 -2.08 11.71 -7.03
CA ARG A 80 -2.87 10.80 -6.20
C ARG A 80 -2.57 11.10 -4.74
N TYR A 81 -3.61 11.32 -3.95
CA TYR A 81 -3.50 11.59 -2.53
C TYR A 81 -4.04 10.41 -1.75
N THR A 82 -3.24 9.91 -0.82
CA THR A 82 -3.60 8.76 0.01
C THR A 82 -3.17 8.96 1.45
N ILE A 83 -3.85 8.26 2.35
CA ILE A 83 -3.41 8.07 3.73
C ILE A 83 -3.00 6.62 3.87
N ASN A 84 -1.73 6.39 4.17
CA ASN A 84 -1.19 5.05 4.35
C ASN A 84 -0.86 4.85 5.82
N THR A 85 -1.34 3.75 6.38
CA THR A 85 -1.02 3.37 7.75
C THR A 85 -1.02 1.86 7.89
N TRP A 86 -0.72 1.38 9.08
CA TRP A 86 -0.67 -0.04 9.38
C TRP A 86 -1.32 -0.31 10.73
N ILE A 87 -2.00 -1.43 10.80
CA ILE A 87 -2.42 -1.98 12.08
C ILE A 87 -1.27 -2.83 12.58
N MET A 88 -0.79 -2.53 13.76
CA MET A 88 0.38 -3.18 14.33
C MET A 88 -0.04 -4.22 15.37
N GLU A 89 0.76 -5.27 15.49
CA GLU A 89 0.59 -6.28 16.51
C GLU A 89 1.81 -6.27 17.42
N ASP A 90 1.58 -6.32 18.73
CA ASP A 90 2.65 -6.31 19.71
C ASP A 90 3.27 -7.71 19.84
N PHE A 91 4.58 -7.75 19.71
CA PHE A 91 5.37 -8.95 19.89
C PHE A 91 5.80 -9.06 21.34
N ILE A 92 5.23 -9.98 22.05
CA ILE A 92 5.58 -10.24 23.44
C ILE A 92 6.48 -11.46 23.55
#